data_c177d80fe0e64f96faa702aa28880cc0
#
_entry.id   c177d80fe0e64f96faa702aa28880cc0
#
_cell.length_a   1.000
_cell.length_b   1.000
_cell.length_c   1.000
_cell.angle_alpha   90.00
_cell.angle_beta   90.00
_cell.angle_gamma   90.00
#
_symmetry.space_group_name_H-M   'P 1'
#
loop_
_entity.id
_entity.type
_entity.pdbx_description
1 polymer ?
#
loop_
_entity_poly.entity_id
_entity_poly.type
_entity_poly.pdbx_seq_one_letter_code
_entity_poly.pdbx_strand_id
1 'polypeptide(L)'
;MLLIKRIFLVALLTPSLSISQEADVQAGKNLFNTNCAACHQLNRKAVGPALRGVTDKYDKEWLYKWIKNGTQMIKDGDPQAVAIWEEYNRAVMTNYPQFSNQDIDNILAYTDYVPPAPATVAAVQSEAVSQG
;
A
#
# COMPACT_ATOMS: atom_id res chain seq x y z
N MET A 1 31.17 -50.96 -36.70
CA MET A 1 29.74 -50.65 -36.44
C MET A 1 29.65 -49.87 -35.16
N LEU A 2 29.65 -48.54 -35.20
CA LEU A 2 29.48 -47.69 -34.06
C LEU A 2 28.06 -47.10 -34.09
N LEU A 3 27.21 -47.51 -33.16
CA LEU A 3 25.89 -46.98 -32.93
C LEU A 3 26.04 -45.73 -32.08
N ILE A 4 25.91 -44.52 -32.69
CA ILE A 4 25.88 -43.25 -32.01
C ILE A 4 24.49 -43.08 -31.43
N LYS A 5 24.38 -43.28 -30.10
CA LYS A 5 23.18 -42.97 -29.32
C LYS A 5 23.05 -41.45 -29.22
N ARG A 6 22.16 -40.85 -30.00
CA ARG A 6 21.76 -39.44 -29.86
C ARG A 6 20.85 -39.33 -28.64
N ILE A 7 21.39 -38.79 -27.55
CA ILE A 7 20.61 -38.40 -26.40
C ILE A 7 20.01 -37.02 -26.73
N PHE A 8 18.70 -37.00 -27.01
CA PHE A 8 17.94 -35.75 -27.11
C PHE A 8 17.76 -35.19 -25.70
N LEU A 9 18.53 -34.15 -25.37
CA LEU A 9 18.34 -33.36 -24.16
C LEU A 9 17.15 -32.41 -24.41
N VAL A 10 15.96 -32.84 -24.00
CA VAL A 10 14.78 -31.96 -23.99
C VAL A 10 14.92 -31.05 -22.82
N ALA A 11 15.36 -29.81 -23.07
CA ALA A 11 15.35 -28.73 -22.09
C ALA A 11 13.89 -28.33 -21.84
N LEU A 12 13.33 -28.75 -20.71
CA LEU A 12 12.05 -28.28 -20.20
C LEU A 12 12.18 -26.81 -19.80
N LEU A 13 11.82 -25.92 -20.72
CA LEU A 13 11.56 -24.51 -20.38
C LEU A 13 10.28 -24.47 -19.52
N THR A 14 10.42 -24.47 -18.20
CA THR A 14 9.31 -24.16 -17.30
C THR A 14 9.10 -22.65 -17.32
N PRO A 15 7.94 -22.15 -17.75
CA PRO A 15 7.64 -20.73 -17.59
C PRO A 15 7.53 -20.42 -16.10
N SER A 16 8.44 -19.60 -15.57
CA SER A 16 8.32 -19.04 -14.23
C SER A 16 7.12 -18.08 -14.25
N LEU A 17 5.97 -18.51 -13.74
CA LEU A 17 4.88 -17.60 -13.44
C LEU A 17 5.34 -16.67 -12.31
N SER A 18 5.70 -15.45 -12.67
CA SER A 18 5.86 -14.37 -11.69
C SER A 18 4.49 -14.06 -11.12
N ILE A 19 4.17 -14.62 -9.95
CA ILE A 19 2.99 -14.22 -9.19
C ILE A 19 3.28 -12.82 -8.68
N SER A 20 2.70 -11.81 -9.32
CA SER A 20 2.63 -10.46 -8.75
C SER A 20 1.77 -10.55 -7.50
N GLN A 21 2.36 -10.37 -6.34
CA GLN A 21 1.61 -10.39 -5.08
C GLN A 21 0.77 -9.12 -5.00
N GLU A 22 -0.55 -9.29 -5.05
CA GLU A 22 -1.50 -8.19 -4.91
C GLU A 22 -1.42 -7.62 -3.49
N ALA A 23 -1.62 -6.31 -3.36
CA ALA A 23 -1.54 -5.64 -2.06
C ALA A 23 -2.73 -6.03 -1.17
N ASP A 24 -2.44 -6.37 0.09
CA ASP A 24 -3.41 -6.80 1.09
C ASP A 24 -3.85 -5.61 1.96
N VAL A 25 -5.09 -5.16 1.76
CA VAL A 25 -5.70 -4.03 2.50
C VAL A 25 -5.79 -4.32 4.00
N GLN A 26 -6.06 -5.57 4.40
CA GLN A 26 -6.19 -5.89 5.82
C GLN A 26 -4.82 -5.93 6.52
N ALA A 27 -3.81 -6.46 5.88
CA ALA A 27 -2.43 -6.38 6.35
C ALA A 27 -1.98 -4.92 6.43
N GLY A 28 -2.29 -4.11 5.42
CA GLY A 28 -2.03 -2.68 5.40
C GLY A 28 -2.70 -1.93 6.54
N LYS A 29 -3.96 -2.25 6.84
CA LYS A 29 -4.69 -1.68 7.98
C LYS A 29 -3.99 -1.97 9.31
N ASN A 30 -3.52 -3.19 9.50
CA ASN A 30 -2.83 -3.57 10.72
C ASN A 30 -1.50 -2.82 10.88
N LEU A 31 -0.70 -2.73 9.80
CA LEU A 31 0.55 -1.97 9.78
C LEU A 31 0.30 -0.47 10.02
N PHE A 32 -0.71 0.10 9.37
CA PHE A 32 -1.09 1.50 9.53
C PHE A 32 -1.47 1.80 10.99
N ASN A 33 -2.36 1.02 11.58
CA ASN A 33 -2.82 1.22 12.95
C ASN A 33 -1.69 1.15 13.97
N THR A 34 -0.74 0.26 13.75
CA THR A 34 0.38 0.06 14.66
C THR A 34 1.45 1.14 14.54
N ASN A 35 1.71 1.64 13.32
CA ASN A 35 2.90 2.44 13.05
C ASN A 35 2.59 3.88 12.60
N CYS A 36 1.42 4.13 12.00
CA CYS A 36 1.13 5.40 11.32
C CYS A 36 0.02 6.21 12.03
N ALA A 37 -0.96 5.52 12.62
CA ALA A 37 -2.18 6.13 13.14
C ALA A 37 -1.96 7.12 14.31
N ALA A 38 -0.83 7.05 15.00
CA ALA A 38 -0.49 7.99 16.06
C ALA A 38 -0.31 9.43 15.52
N CYS A 39 0.17 9.57 14.28
CA CYS A 39 0.47 10.86 13.67
C CYS A 39 -0.36 11.15 12.42
N HIS A 40 -0.91 10.14 11.76
CA HIS A 40 -1.67 10.27 10.52
C HIS A 40 -3.12 9.81 10.67
N GLN A 41 -4.00 10.47 9.92
CA GLN A 41 -5.36 10.04 9.70
C GLN A 41 -5.63 9.91 8.21
N LEU A 42 -6.65 9.14 7.82
CA LEU A 42 -6.94 8.93 6.41
C LEU A 42 -7.49 10.20 5.76
N ASN A 43 -8.47 10.86 6.39
CA ASN A 43 -9.27 11.88 5.74
C ASN A 43 -9.03 13.30 6.25
N ARG A 44 -8.17 13.50 7.23
CA ARG A 44 -7.88 14.81 7.80
C ARG A 44 -6.43 14.95 8.25
N LYS A 45 -5.96 16.20 8.28
CA LYS A 45 -4.68 16.58 8.85
C LYS A 45 -4.68 16.28 10.37
N ALA A 46 -3.57 15.72 10.84
CA ALA A 46 -3.28 15.51 12.26
C ALA A 46 -1.90 16.09 12.55
N VAL A 47 -1.00 15.36 13.22
CA VAL A 47 0.42 15.73 13.32
C VAL A 47 1.05 15.73 11.92
N GLY A 48 0.76 14.71 11.13
CA GLY A 48 1.13 14.61 9.72
C GLY A 48 -0.05 14.84 8.77
N PRO A 49 0.18 14.76 7.45
CA PRO A 49 -0.86 14.88 6.44
C PRO A 49 -1.92 13.78 6.53
N ALA A 50 -3.11 14.09 5.97
CA ALA A 50 -4.09 13.06 5.61
C ALA A 50 -3.49 12.15 4.54
N LEU A 51 -3.71 10.83 4.66
CA LEU A 51 -3.08 9.86 3.77
C LEU A 51 -4.00 9.31 2.67
N ARG A 52 -5.29 9.62 2.69
CA ARG A 52 -6.16 9.23 1.58
C ARG A 52 -5.76 9.95 0.30
N GLY A 53 -5.60 9.16 -0.78
CA GLY A 53 -5.15 9.70 -2.07
C GLY A 53 -3.67 10.11 -2.10
N VAL A 54 -2.87 9.62 -1.17
CA VAL A 54 -1.42 9.91 -1.15
C VAL A 54 -0.72 9.37 -2.39
N THR A 55 -1.20 8.28 -2.94
CA THR A 55 -0.69 7.64 -4.16
C THR A 55 -0.98 8.44 -5.44
N ASP A 56 -1.98 9.32 -5.41
CA ASP A 56 -2.26 10.27 -6.49
C ASP A 56 -1.32 11.49 -6.44
N LYS A 57 -0.76 11.79 -5.28
CA LYS A 57 0.10 12.95 -5.06
C LYS A 57 1.57 12.69 -5.25
N TYR A 58 2.03 11.49 -4.93
CA TYR A 58 3.44 11.13 -4.90
C TYR A 58 3.69 9.82 -5.61
N ASP A 59 4.81 9.77 -6.29
CA ASP A 59 5.26 8.57 -6.98
C ASP A 59 5.51 7.42 -5.99
N LYS A 60 5.15 6.21 -6.36
CA LYS A 60 5.27 5.02 -5.51
C LYS A 60 6.72 4.77 -5.06
N GLU A 61 7.66 4.90 -5.98
CA GLU A 61 9.09 4.75 -5.68
C GLU A 61 9.60 5.83 -4.72
N TRP A 62 9.06 7.04 -4.83
CA TRP A 62 9.35 8.12 -3.90
C TRP A 62 8.78 7.81 -2.52
N LEU A 63 7.53 7.30 -2.43
CA LEU A 63 6.89 6.89 -1.18
C LEU A 63 7.65 5.78 -0.47
N TYR A 64 8.21 4.81 -1.21
CA TYR A 64 9.07 3.79 -0.61
C TYR A 64 10.28 4.39 0.08
N LYS A 65 10.97 5.34 -0.57
CA LYS A 65 12.14 6.02 -0.01
C LYS A 65 11.76 6.88 1.19
N TRP A 66 10.66 7.63 1.07
CA TRP A 66 10.16 8.52 2.11
C TRP A 66 9.80 7.76 3.38
N ILE A 67 9.04 6.68 3.29
CA ILE A 67 8.62 5.87 4.43
C ILE A 67 9.82 5.19 5.08
N LYS A 68 10.73 4.66 4.28
CA LYS A 68 11.92 3.97 4.80
C LYS A 68 12.94 4.90 5.43
N ASN A 69 13.18 6.07 4.85
CA ASN A 69 14.20 7.00 5.31
C ASN A 69 13.95 8.47 4.88
N GLY A 70 12.80 9.01 5.22
CA GLY A 70 12.44 10.41 4.93
C GLY A 70 13.40 11.42 5.52
N THR A 71 13.98 11.13 6.69
CA THR A 71 14.98 11.99 7.33
C THR A 71 16.21 12.19 6.44
N GLN A 72 16.66 11.16 5.74
CA GLN A 72 17.80 11.27 4.82
C GLN A 72 17.42 12.07 3.58
N MET A 73 16.21 11.88 3.05
CA MET A 73 15.72 12.64 1.89
C MET A 73 15.67 14.15 2.18
N ILE A 74 15.25 14.54 3.39
CA ILE A 74 15.28 15.94 3.82
C ILE A 74 16.72 16.47 3.84
N LYS A 75 17.65 15.73 4.41
CA LYS A 75 19.07 16.12 4.48
C LYS A 75 19.72 16.24 3.11
N ASP A 76 19.33 15.38 2.19
CA ASP A 76 19.82 15.38 0.81
C ASP A 76 19.18 16.49 -0.04
N GLY A 77 18.19 17.21 0.51
CA GLY A 77 17.54 18.31 -0.17
C GLY A 77 16.52 17.88 -1.22
N ASP A 78 15.91 16.68 -1.09
CA ASP A 78 14.80 16.29 -1.96
C ASP A 78 13.67 17.33 -1.86
N PRO A 79 13.26 17.97 -2.98
CA PRO A 79 12.35 19.11 -2.94
C PRO A 79 10.99 18.79 -2.31
N GLN A 80 10.45 17.59 -2.57
CA GLN A 80 9.16 17.18 -2.01
C GLN A 80 9.27 16.89 -0.51
N ALA A 81 10.35 16.21 -0.10
CA ALA A 81 10.62 15.90 1.29
C ALA A 81 10.78 17.17 2.14
N VAL A 82 11.57 18.13 1.64
CA VAL A 82 11.78 19.43 2.29
C VAL A 82 10.48 20.21 2.37
N ALA A 83 9.69 20.27 1.29
CA ALA A 83 8.41 20.98 1.26
C ALA A 83 7.43 20.43 2.30
N ILE A 84 7.28 19.12 2.40
CA ILE A 84 6.41 18.49 3.41
C ILE A 84 6.92 18.78 4.82
N TRP A 85 8.20 18.63 5.05
CA TRP A 85 8.81 18.90 6.35
C TRP A 85 8.57 20.36 6.81
N GLU A 86 8.74 21.32 5.93
CA GLU A 86 8.46 22.73 6.21
C GLU A 86 6.96 23.00 6.46
N GLU A 87 6.07 22.43 5.64
CA GLU A 87 4.61 22.55 5.78
C GLU A 87 4.11 22.03 7.13
N TYR A 88 4.77 21.01 7.68
CA TYR A 88 4.41 20.39 8.96
C TYR A 88 5.29 20.83 10.12
N ASN A 89 5.72 22.11 10.11
CA ASN A 89 6.49 22.77 11.18
C ASN A 89 7.78 22.00 11.51
N ARG A 90 8.42 21.42 10.51
CA ARG A 90 9.66 20.67 10.65
C ARG A 90 9.53 19.42 11.53
N ALA A 91 8.31 18.92 11.68
CA ALA A 91 8.08 17.64 12.34
C ALA A 91 8.74 16.51 11.54
N VAL A 92 9.50 15.66 12.24
CA VAL A 92 10.19 14.54 11.60
C VAL A 92 9.31 13.30 11.69
N MET A 93 9.03 12.69 10.54
CA MET A 93 8.36 11.40 10.48
C MET A 93 9.34 10.28 10.90
N THR A 94 8.84 9.31 11.66
CA THR A 94 9.62 8.10 11.99
C THR A 94 10.00 7.35 10.72
N ASN A 95 11.26 6.93 10.61
CA ASN A 95 11.72 6.09 9.52
C ASN A 95 11.41 4.61 9.79
N TYR A 96 11.03 3.89 8.74
CA TYR A 96 10.71 2.46 8.79
C TYR A 96 11.58 1.65 7.81
N PRO A 97 12.91 1.59 8.02
CA PRO A 97 13.82 0.91 7.09
C PRO A 97 13.58 -0.60 7.02
N GLN A 98 12.92 -1.18 8.03
CA GLN A 98 12.58 -2.60 8.10
C GLN A 98 11.40 -3.00 7.20
N PHE A 99 10.57 -2.04 6.74
CA PHE A 99 9.45 -2.37 5.88
C PHE A 99 9.92 -2.80 4.49
N SER A 100 9.40 -3.92 4.03
CA SER A 100 9.52 -4.32 2.63
C SER A 100 8.68 -3.39 1.72
N ASN A 101 8.93 -3.42 0.43
CA ASN A 101 8.05 -2.71 -0.51
C ASN A 101 6.63 -3.25 -0.44
N GLN A 102 6.46 -4.56 -0.22
CA GLN A 102 5.13 -5.18 -0.06
C GLN A 102 4.39 -4.66 1.18
N ASP A 103 5.08 -4.47 2.31
CA ASP A 103 4.46 -3.87 3.51
C ASP A 103 3.95 -2.46 3.21
N ILE A 104 4.74 -1.68 2.49
CA ILE A 104 4.36 -0.32 2.08
C ILE A 104 3.21 -0.37 1.08
N ASP A 105 3.22 -1.29 0.10
CA ASP A 105 2.11 -1.48 -0.84
C ASP A 105 0.81 -1.82 -0.12
N ASN A 106 0.87 -2.68 0.88
CA ASN A 106 -0.28 -3.01 1.71
C ASN A 106 -0.81 -1.78 2.47
N ILE A 107 0.08 -0.99 3.07
CA ILE A 107 -0.29 0.27 3.75
C ILE A 107 -0.94 1.24 2.76
N LEU A 108 -0.35 1.45 1.59
CA LEU A 108 -0.87 2.36 0.56
C LEU A 108 -2.23 1.88 0.04
N ALA A 109 -2.40 0.58 -0.20
CA ALA A 109 -3.70 0.01 -0.56
C ALA A 109 -4.77 0.28 0.50
N TYR A 110 -4.41 0.20 1.78
CA TYR A 110 -5.33 0.57 2.86
C TYR A 110 -5.66 2.06 2.87
N THR A 111 -4.69 2.94 2.62
CA THR A 111 -4.95 4.39 2.59
C THR A 111 -5.92 4.79 1.49
N ASP A 112 -5.92 4.08 0.37
CA ASP A 112 -6.79 4.32 -0.78
C ASP A 112 -8.11 3.53 -0.73
N TYR A 113 -8.20 2.52 0.16
CA TYR A 113 -9.39 1.68 0.26
C TYR A 113 -10.61 2.47 0.73
N VAL A 114 -11.64 2.51 -0.11
CA VAL A 114 -12.96 3.04 0.24
C VAL A 114 -13.88 1.84 0.50
N PRO A 115 -14.36 1.65 1.74
CA PRO A 115 -15.32 0.58 2.01
C PRO A 115 -16.56 0.73 1.13
N PRO A 116 -17.13 -0.37 0.61
CA PRO A 116 -18.42 -0.31 -0.06
C PRO A 116 -19.44 0.34 0.86
N ALA A 117 -20.30 1.18 0.30
CA ALA A 117 -21.41 1.74 1.05
C ALA A 117 -22.20 0.61 1.71
N PRO A 118 -22.62 0.74 2.99
CA PRO A 118 -23.46 -0.27 3.62
C PRO A 118 -24.66 -0.51 2.72
N ALA A 119 -24.89 -1.79 2.33
CA ALA A 119 -26.07 -2.16 1.58
C ALA A 119 -27.27 -1.67 2.38
N THR A 120 -28.01 -0.73 1.80
CA THR A 120 -29.26 -0.24 2.41
C THR A 120 -30.18 -1.44 2.59
N VAL A 121 -30.48 -1.82 3.84
CA VAL A 121 -31.46 -2.84 4.20
C VAL A 121 -32.89 -2.35 3.89
N ALA A 122 -33.10 -1.87 2.68
CA ALA A 122 -34.37 -1.33 2.22
C ALA A 122 -35.28 -2.34 1.47
N ALA A 123 -35.02 -3.66 1.64
CA ALA A 123 -35.79 -4.69 0.90
C ALA A 123 -36.44 -5.78 1.76
N VAL A 124 -36.61 -5.62 3.05
CA VAL A 124 -37.25 -6.67 3.89
C VAL A 124 -38.52 -6.22 4.61
N GLN A 125 -39.09 -5.07 4.27
CA GLN A 125 -40.31 -4.59 4.94
C GLN A 125 -41.56 -4.48 4.05
N SER A 126 -41.61 -5.13 2.88
CA SER A 126 -42.81 -5.05 2.02
C SER A 126 -43.62 -6.35 1.86
N GLU A 127 -43.31 -7.43 2.60
CA GLU A 127 -44.07 -8.70 2.45
C GLU A 127 -44.86 -9.14 3.68
N ALA A 128 -45.05 -8.29 4.70
CA ALA A 128 -45.77 -8.67 5.92
C ALA A 128 -47.14 -7.99 6.09
N VAL A 129 -47.71 -7.33 5.07
CA VAL A 129 -49.07 -6.73 5.18
C VAL A 129 -49.90 -7.10 3.94
N SER A 130 -50.12 -8.37 3.73
CA SER A 130 -51.21 -8.83 2.81
C SER A 130 -51.66 -10.25 3.15
N GLN A 131 -52.04 -10.50 4.39
CA GLN A 131 -52.96 -11.61 4.75
C GLN A 131 -53.65 -11.22 6.05
N GLY A 132 -54.81 -10.61 5.92
CA GLY A 132 -55.79 -10.35 6.95
C GLY A 132 -57.07 -9.97 6.33
#